data_af03912011c09bda25dd668e511f2808
#
_entry.id   af03912011c09bda25dd668e511f2808
#
_cell.length_a   1.000
_cell.length_b   1.000
_cell.length_c   1.000
_cell.angle_alpha   90.00
_cell.angle_beta   90.00
_cell.angle_gamma   90.00
#
_symmetry.space_group_name_H-M   'P 1'
#
loop_
_entity.id
_entity.type
_entity.pdbx_description
1 polymer ?
#
loop_
_entity_poly.entity_id
_entity_poly.type
_entity_poly.pdbx_seq_one_letter_code
_entity_poly.pdbx_strand_id
1 'polypeptide(L)'
;MSIEIKLNKKPIPYEKAMLFLNKRVEEVKNGDKKELIWILEHPKTYTAGVSFKQNEIIDKKIKIIKTNRGGKITLHNPGQKIIYFVINLNHRKKDIRKLIRAIEKSIIEFLKLLKLIEGEK
;
A
#
# COMPACT_ATOMS: atom_id res chain seq x y z
N MET A 1 2.14 -21.11 -6.07
CA MET A 1 0.94 -20.40 -5.59
C MET A 1 0.67 -19.18 -6.44
N SER A 2 -0.55 -19.00 -6.86
CA SER A 2 -0.91 -17.82 -7.65
C SER A 2 -1.20 -16.63 -6.75
N ILE A 3 -0.95 -15.44 -7.26
CA ILE A 3 -1.24 -14.16 -6.59
C ILE A 3 -2.35 -13.49 -7.38
N GLU A 4 -3.35 -12.99 -6.68
CA GLU A 4 -4.39 -12.18 -7.30
C GLU A 4 -3.89 -10.74 -7.48
N ILE A 5 -4.08 -10.16 -8.68
CA ILE A 5 -3.79 -8.75 -8.93
C ILE A 5 -5.11 -8.04 -9.11
N LYS A 6 -5.39 -7.07 -8.26
CA LYS A 6 -6.63 -6.30 -8.28
C LYS A 6 -6.32 -4.84 -8.59
N LEU A 7 -7.03 -4.28 -9.56
CA LEU A 7 -6.89 -2.89 -9.97
C LEU A 7 -8.23 -2.18 -9.85
N ASN A 8 -8.27 -1.10 -9.11
CA ASN A 8 -9.43 -0.20 -9.06
C ASN A 8 -9.09 1.10 -9.76
N LYS A 9 -9.94 1.51 -10.70
CA LYS A 9 -9.75 2.75 -11.46
C LYS A 9 -10.27 3.97 -10.71
N LYS A 10 -11.33 3.81 -9.91
CA LYS A 10 -11.90 4.88 -9.11
C LYS A 10 -11.28 4.88 -7.71
N PRO A 11 -11.06 6.06 -7.11
CA PRO A 11 -10.54 6.11 -5.74
C PRO A 11 -11.40 5.33 -4.76
N ILE A 12 -10.75 4.64 -3.83
CA ILE A 12 -11.40 3.84 -2.79
C ILE A 12 -11.19 4.54 -1.45
N PRO A 13 -12.27 4.80 -0.67
CA PRO A 13 -12.10 5.36 0.67
C PRO A 13 -11.14 4.52 1.51
N TYR A 14 -10.24 5.20 2.23
CA TYR A 14 -9.18 4.54 2.99
C TYR A 14 -9.74 3.49 3.95
N GLU A 15 -10.77 3.85 4.73
CA GLU A 15 -11.34 2.94 5.72
C GLU A 15 -11.95 1.70 5.08
N LYS A 16 -12.59 1.86 3.94
CA LYS A 16 -13.16 0.74 3.18
C LYS A 16 -12.05 -0.20 2.68
N ALA A 17 -10.94 0.37 2.20
CA ALA A 17 -9.79 -0.41 1.77
C ALA A 17 -9.19 -1.19 2.93
N MET A 18 -9.08 -0.58 4.10
CA MET A 18 -8.53 -1.25 5.29
C MET A 18 -9.39 -2.42 5.75
N LEU A 19 -10.72 -2.28 5.71
CA LEU A 19 -11.63 -3.39 6.03
C LEU A 19 -11.39 -4.57 5.09
N PHE A 20 -11.29 -4.30 3.81
CA PHE A 20 -11.01 -5.35 2.81
C PHE A 20 -9.65 -6.02 3.04
N LEU A 21 -8.61 -5.20 3.28
CA LEU A 21 -7.26 -5.72 3.48
C LEU A 21 -7.15 -6.55 4.75
N ASN A 22 -7.74 -6.10 5.85
CA ASN A 22 -7.72 -6.84 7.11
C ASN A 22 -8.40 -8.20 6.96
N LYS A 23 -9.50 -8.25 6.23
CA LYS A 23 -10.19 -9.51 5.94
C LYS A 23 -9.31 -10.42 5.08
N ARG A 24 -8.69 -9.88 4.03
CA ARG A 24 -7.81 -10.67 3.15
C ARG A 24 -6.60 -11.22 3.91
N VAL A 25 -6.02 -10.46 4.83
CA VAL A 25 -4.91 -10.93 5.66
C VAL A 25 -5.29 -12.20 6.41
N GLU A 26 -6.47 -12.20 7.05
CA GLU A 26 -6.95 -13.40 7.76
C GLU A 26 -7.24 -14.56 6.80
N GLU A 27 -7.83 -14.27 5.66
CA GLU A 27 -8.14 -15.30 4.66
C GLU A 27 -6.87 -15.93 4.07
N VAL A 28 -5.84 -15.14 3.82
CA VAL A 28 -4.55 -15.64 3.33
C VAL A 28 -3.85 -16.44 4.42
N LYS A 29 -3.88 -15.96 5.66
CA LYS A 29 -3.29 -16.66 6.81
C LYS A 29 -3.90 -18.06 6.98
N ASN A 30 -5.21 -18.17 6.80
CA ASN A 30 -5.94 -19.42 6.97
C ASN A 30 -5.90 -20.32 5.72
N GLY A 31 -5.32 -19.84 4.62
CA GLY A 31 -5.27 -20.60 3.37
C GLY A 31 -6.55 -20.54 2.54
N ASP A 32 -7.50 -19.68 2.89
CA ASP A 32 -8.81 -19.60 2.24
C ASP A 32 -8.80 -18.78 0.96
N LYS A 33 -7.85 -17.83 0.82
CA LYS A 33 -7.74 -16.94 -0.34
C LYS A 33 -6.30 -16.82 -0.79
N LYS A 34 -6.14 -16.42 -2.05
CA LYS A 34 -4.82 -16.14 -2.64
C LYS A 34 -4.21 -14.89 -2.02
N GLU A 35 -2.89 -14.84 -2.05
CA GLU A 35 -2.16 -13.60 -1.80
C GLU A 35 -2.63 -12.52 -2.76
N LEU A 36 -2.47 -11.25 -2.40
CA LEU A 36 -3.05 -10.13 -3.14
C LEU A 36 -2.02 -9.04 -3.38
N ILE A 37 -2.02 -8.51 -4.59
CA ILE A 37 -1.42 -7.23 -4.93
C ILE A 37 -2.57 -6.35 -5.40
N TRP A 38 -2.83 -5.26 -4.67
CA TRP A 38 -3.96 -4.37 -4.96
C TRP A 38 -3.48 -2.97 -5.29
N ILE A 39 -3.76 -2.54 -6.51
CA ILE A 39 -3.36 -1.24 -7.03
C ILE A 39 -4.59 -0.33 -7.05
N LEU A 40 -4.50 0.80 -6.37
CA LEU A 40 -5.63 1.72 -6.25
C LEU A 40 -5.16 3.14 -5.93
N GLU A 41 -6.13 4.03 -5.82
CA GLU A 41 -5.94 5.39 -5.31
C GLU A 41 -6.92 5.62 -4.17
N HIS A 42 -6.58 6.52 -3.27
CA HIS A 42 -7.50 6.98 -2.23
C HIS A 42 -7.97 8.40 -2.52
N PRO A 43 -9.18 8.79 -2.10
CA PRO A 43 -9.52 10.21 -2.00
C PRO A 43 -8.53 10.90 -1.04
N LYS A 44 -8.45 12.23 -1.10
CA LYS A 44 -7.56 12.98 -0.22
C LYS A 44 -7.76 12.55 1.24
N THR A 45 -6.71 11.99 1.86
CA THR A 45 -6.79 11.38 3.18
C THR A 45 -5.48 11.56 3.93
N TYR A 46 -5.55 12.02 5.17
CA TYR A 46 -4.41 12.08 6.08
C TYR A 46 -4.45 10.88 7.01
N THR A 47 -3.33 10.16 7.09
CA THR A 47 -3.20 9.04 8.04
C THR A 47 -2.04 9.30 8.98
N ALA A 48 -2.18 8.88 10.24
CA ALA A 48 -1.15 8.99 11.26
C ALA A 48 -0.63 7.60 11.61
N GLY A 49 0.69 7.41 11.51
CA GLY A 49 1.36 6.17 11.90
C GLY A 49 1.66 6.12 13.39
N VAL A 50 2.32 5.05 13.84
CA VAL A 50 2.60 4.81 15.26
C VAL A 50 3.57 5.83 15.87
N SER A 51 4.39 6.50 15.05
CA SER A 51 5.32 7.53 15.52
C SER A 51 4.69 8.93 15.55
N PHE A 52 3.39 9.04 15.27
CA PHE A 52 2.68 10.31 15.25
C PHE A 52 2.62 10.95 16.64
N LYS A 53 2.85 12.28 16.68
CA LYS A 53 2.70 13.09 17.89
C LYS A 53 1.62 14.15 17.65
N GLN A 54 0.76 14.35 18.66
CA GLN A 54 -0.37 15.29 18.55
C GLN A 54 0.07 16.70 18.22
N ASN A 55 1.25 17.14 18.68
CA ASN A 55 1.78 18.47 18.42
C ASN A 55 2.24 18.70 16.97
N GLU A 56 2.28 17.66 16.16
CA GLU A 56 2.62 17.75 14.74
C GLU A 56 1.43 18.21 13.90
N ILE A 57 0.22 18.26 14.47
CA ILE A 57 -0.97 18.74 13.78
C ILE A 57 -1.05 20.26 13.90
N ILE A 58 -0.87 20.95 12.77
CA ILE A 58 -0.95 22.42 12.70
C ILE A 58 -2.40 22.85 12.56
N ASP A 59 -3.17 22.17 11.70
CA ASP A 59 -4.59 22.48 11.47
C ASP A 59 -5.46 21.39 12.09
N LYS A 60 -6.13 21.71 13.19
CA LYS A 60 -6.98 20.77 13.92
C LYS A 60 -8.29 20.45 13.21
N LYS A 61 -8.63 21.16 12.13
CA LYS A 61 -9.83 20.91 11.33
C LYS A 61 -9.65 19.73 10.38
N ILE A 62 -8.41 19.31 10.13
CA ILE A 62 -8.12 18.21 9.24
C ILE A 62 -8.41 16.89 9.96
N LYS A 63 -9.24 16.06 9.32
CA LYS A 63 -9.51 14.71 9.80
C LYS A 63 -8.28 13.83 9.55
N ILE A 64 -7.76 13.22 10.61
CA ILE A 64 -6.62 12.32 10.55
C ILE A 64 -7.03 10.94 11.02
N ILE A 65 -6.75 9.93 10.20
CA ILE A 65 -7.05 8.53 10.54
C ILE A 65 -5.80 7.91 11.17
N LYS A 66 -5.92 7.44 12.41
CA LYS A 66 -4.84 6.75 13.10
C LYS A 66 -4.71 5.33 12.56
N THR A 67 -3.48 4.91 12.30
CA THR A 67 -3.19 3.58 11.76
C THR A 67 -2.08 2.90 12.57
N ASN A 68 -1.90 1.60 12.33
CA ASN A 68 -0.81 0.84 12.96
C ASN A 68 0.46 0.75 12.09
N ARG A 69 0.51 1.46 10.95
CA ARG A 69 1.72 1.51 10.14
C ARG A 69 2.83 2.29 10.83
N GLY A 70 4.06 2.12 10.39
CA GLY A 70 5.17 2.94 10.86
C GLY A 70 5.08 4.38 10.35
N GLY A 71 5.85 5.27 10.98
CA GLY A 71 5.96 6.66 10.54
C GLY A 71 4.96 7.59 11.19
N LYS A 72 4.91 8.80 10.69
CA LYS A 72 4.12 9.91 11.23
C LYS A 72 2.88 10.16 10.37
N ILE A 73 2.67 11.40 9.92
CA ILE A 73 1.53 11.76 9.09
C ILE A 73 1.89 11.55 7.61
N THR A 74 0.98 10.96 6.87
CA THR A 74 1.09 10.79 5.42
C THR A 74 -0.18 11.29 4.76
N LEU A 75 -0.02 12.01 3.66
CA LEU A 75 -1.13 12.45 2.82
C LEU A 75 -1.27 11.51 1.63
N HIS A 76 -2.48 11.00 1.44
CA HIS A 76 -2.85 10.24 0.24
C HIS A 76 -3.74 11.13 -0.63
N ASN A 77 -3.36 11.30 -1.89
CA ASN A 77 -4.09 12.15 -2.84
C ASN A 77 -4.56 11.35 -4.05
N PRO A 78 -5.66 11.76 -4.70
CA PRO A 78 -5.97 11.27 -6.05
C PRO A 78 -4.80 11.54 -7.00
N GLY A 79 -4.55 10.62 -7.92
CA GLY A 79 -3.38 10.66 -8.80
C GLY A 79 -2.16 9.94 -8.23
N GLN A 80 -2.14 9.66 -6.95
CA GLN A 80 -1.09 8.88 -6.31
C GLN A 80 -1.49 7.40 -6.32
N LYS A 81 -0.77 6.60 -7.08
CA LYS A 81 -0.99 5.14 -7.07
C LYS A 81 -0.45 4.53 -5.80
N ILE A 82 -1.26 3.70 -5.18
CA ILE A 82 -0.89 2.96 -3.97
C ILE A 82 -0.98 1.48 -4.32
N ILE A 83 0.02 0.73 -3.89
CA ILE A 83 0.07 -0.71 -4.10
C ILE A 83 0.12 -1.39 -2.73
N TYR A 84 -0.92 -2.14 -2.43
CA TYR A 84 -0.98 -2.94 -1.20
C TYR A 84 -0.61 -4.38 -1.51
N PHE A 85 0.20 -4.96 -0.64
CA PHE A 85 0.64 -6.35 -0.73
C PHE A 85 0.11 -7.12 0.46
N VAL A 86 -0.64 -8.20 0.21
CA VAL A 86 -1.02 -9.16 1.23
C VAL A 86 -0.31 -10.46 0.90
N ILE A 87 0.80 -10.68 1.57
CA ILE A 87 1.77 -11.72 1.26
C ILE A 87 2.01 -12.58 2.51
N ASN A 88 2.08 -13.89 2.33
CA ASN A 88 2.42 -14.80 3.42
C ASN A 88 3.93 -15.06 3.42
N LEU A 89 4.64 -14.49 4.38
CA LEU A 89 6.08 -14.63 4.50
C LEU A 89 6.53 -16.07 4.79
N ASN A 90 5.64 -16.92 5.32
CA ASN A 90 5.97 -18.34 5.55
C ASN A 90 6.33 -19.05 4.24
N HIS A 91 5.80 -18.59 3.12
CA HIS A 91 6.11 -19.13 1.80
C HIS A 91 7.41 -18.58 1.22
N ARG A 92 8.09 -17.65 1.93
CA ARG A 92 9.27 -16.91 1.44
C ARG A 92 10.39 -16.85 2.47
N LYS A 93 10.53 -17.92 3.27
CA LYS A 93 11.57 -18.04 4.30
C LYS A 93 11.56 -16.90 5.33
N LYS A 94 10.43 -16.23 5.50
CA LYS A 94 10.21 -15.13 6.47
C LYS A 94 11.22 -13.98 6.34
N ASP A 95 11.80 -13.78 5.16
CA ASP A 95 12.77 -12.71 4.92
C ASP A 95 12.08 -11.49 4.33
N ILE A 96 11.63 -10.59 5.21
CA ILE A 96 10.95 -9.36 4.82
C ILE A 96 11.87 -8.38 4.08
N ARG A 97 13.16 -8.34 4.44
CA ARG A 97 14.12 -7.44 3.78
C ARG A 97 14.31 -7.84 2.32
N LYS A 98 14.41 -9.12 2.04
CA LYS A 98 14.53 -9.63 0.68
C LYS A 98 13.28 -9.32 -0.14
N LEU A 99 12.10 -9.45 0.47
CA LEU A 99 10.83 -9.11 -0.18
C LEU A 99 10.78 -7.62 -0.54
N ILE A 100 11.13 -6.74 0.40
CA ILE A 100 11.14 -5.30 0.18
C ILE A 100 12.11 -4.94 -0.94
N ARG A 101 13.31 -5.52 -0.96
CA ARG A 101 14.29 -5.30 -2.04
C ARG A 101 13.75 -5.73 -3.40
N ALA A 102 13.04 -6.85 -3.46
CA ALA A 102 12.44 -7.32 -4.71
C ALA A 102 11.38 -6.36 -5.22
N ILE A 103 10.54 -5.82 -4.32
CA ILE A 103 9.52 -4.83 -4.66
C ILE A 103 10.18 -3.55 -5.17
N GLU A 104 11.17 -3.02 -4.45
CA GLU A 104 11.89 -1.80 -4.84
C GLU A 104 12.56 -1.96 -6.20
N LYS A 105 13.23 -3.09 -6.41
CA LYS A 105 13.89 -3.39 -7.68
C LYS A 105 12.89 -3.42 -8.83
N SER A 106 11.73 -4.04 -8.62
CA SER A 106 10.68 -4.12 -9.64
C SER A 106 10.17 -2.73 -10.02
N ILE A 107 9.99 -1.84 -9.04
CA ILE A 107 9.56 -0.47 -9.26
C ILE A 107 10.61 0.31 -10.03
N ILE A 108 11.88 0.19 -9.64
CA ILE A 108 12.99 0.87 -10.31
C ILE A 108 13.09 0.44 -11.78
N GLU A 109 12.99 -0.87 -12.04
CA GLU A 109 13.05 -1.39 -13.41
C GLU A 109 11.87 -0.89 -14.25
N PHE A 110 10.66 -0.83 -13.66
CA PHE A 110 9.48 -0.31 -14.32
C PHE A 110 9.66 1.18 -14.70
N LEU A 111 10.18 1.99 -13.76
CA LEU A 111 10.42 3.41 -14.01
C LEU A 111 11.48 3.62 -15.10
N LYS A 112 12.52 2.79 -15.13
CA LYS A 112 13.52 2.83 -16.20
C LYS A 112 12.89 2.53 -17.56
N LEU A 113 12.00 1.56 -17.64
CA LEU A 113 11.29 1.21 -18.86
C LEU A 113 10.42 2.36 -19.35
N LEU A 114 9.67 3.01 -18.45
CA LEU A 114 8.87 4.18 -18.78
C LEU A 114 9.72 5.32 -19.31
N LYS A 115 10.87 5.58 -18.68
CA LYS A 115 11.79 6.63 -19.09
C LYS A 115 12.37 6.37 -20.48
N LEU A 116 12.67 5.13 -20.82
CA LEU A 116 13.11 4.75 -22.15
C LEU A 116 12.03 5.03 -23.21
N ILE A 117 10.79 4.69 -22.91
CA ILE A 117 9.65 4.94 -23.81
C ILE A 117 9.45 6.45 -24.01
N GLU A 118 9.53 7.24 -22.94
CA GLU A 118 9.37 8.70 -22.99
C GLU A 118 10.56 9.38 -23.65
N GLY A 119 11.78 8.86 -23.43
CA GLY A 119 12.99 9.43 -23.97
C GLY A 119 13.10 9.31 -25.50
N GLU A 120 12.31 8.46 -26.11
CA GLU A 120 12.25 8.30 -27.57
C GLU A 120 11.33 9.30 -28.25
N LYS A 121 10.65 10.12 -27.48
CA LYS A 121 9.79 11.19 -28.01
C LYS A 121 10.63 12.44 -28.42
#